data_f7a1f1080695dbcf6471265b3c028ca9
#
_entry.id   f7a1f1080695dbcf6471265b3c028ca9
#
_cell.length_a   1.000
_cell.length_b   1.000
_cell.length_c   1.000
_cell.angle_alpha   90.00
_cell.angle_beta   90.00
_cell.angle_gamma   90.00
#
_symmetry.space_group_name_H-M   'P 1'
#
loop_
_entity.id
_entity.type
_entity.pdbx_description
1 polymer ?
#
loop_
_entity_poly.entity_id
_entity_poly.type
_entity_poly.pdbx_seq_one_letter_code
_entity_poly.pdbx_strand_id
1 'polypeptide(L)'
;MSKLLVIQSDFGLGDGAVSAMHGVANMVDSEIKVDDLTHEIMPYNIFEASYRLIQTIKYWPKETVFVSVVDPGVGSNRKSISVKTMTDHYIVSPDNGTLSHIKKYIGIKSCKLIDENNNRLPFSEKSHTFHGRDVYTYNAAKIASNPSYYETLQDYDKEKIVSFDINEARANNGLIKGTVDILDIRFGSLWTNIPADLLSENNIHTGDSLKIRIYYKDSKKYENHIQFGHSFSDVKEGEVVAYINSLINLGIAINQSNFSKTYNIGTGSDWTIEVEKII
;
A
#
# COMPACT_ATOMS: atom_id res chain seq x y z
N MET A 1 -9.51 9.50 23.94
CA MET A 1 -9.18 8.88 22.64
C MET A 1 -7.68 8.93 22.45
N SER A 2 -7.08 7.90 21.89
CA SER A 2 -5.63 7.89 21.60
C SER A 2 -5.39 8.72 20.34
N LYS A 3 -4.59 9.78 20.44
CA LYS A 3 -4.23 10.65 19.32
C LYS A 3 -3.12 9.97 18.54
N LEU A 4 -3.47 9.15 17.53
CA LEU A 4 -2.53 8.38 16.71
C LEU A 4 -2.45 8.94 15.32
N LEU A 5 -1.21 9.17 14.86
CA LEU A 5 -0.88 9.62 13.51
C LEU A 5 0.17 8.69 12.91
N VAL A 6 -0.14 8.07 11.77
CA VAL A 6 0.75 7.13 11.08
C VAL A 6 1.12 7.69 9.72
N ILE A 7 2.40 7.79 9.41
CA ILE A 7 2.90 8.47 8.21
C ILE A 7 3.59 7.47 7.27
N GLN A 8 3.33 7.60 5.97
CA GLN A 8 4.12 6.95 4.92
C GLN A 8 4.45 7.91 3.79
N SER A 9 5.60 7.69 3.16
CA SER A 9 6.05 8.47 2.01
C SER A 9 7.09 7.72 1.18
N ASP A 10 7.51 8.35 0.08
CA ASP A 10 8.66 7.97 -0.74
C ASP A 10 9.91 8.84 -0.48
N PHE A 11 10.00 9.49 0.68
CA PHE A 11 11.07 10.45 0.99
C PHE A 11 12.35 9.79 1.49
N GLY A 12 12.28 8.52 1.95
CA GLY A 12 13.38 7.87 2.66
C GLY A 12 13.64 8.51 4.04
N LEU A 13 14.69 8.03 4.71
CA LEU A 13 15.14 8.55 6.01
C LEU A 13 16.53 9.21 5.94
N GLY A 14 17.03 9.45 4.72
CA GLY A 14 18.39 9.97 4.52
C GLY A 14 18.57 11.47 4.79
N ASP A 15 17.45 12.20 4.88
CA ASP A 15 17.46 13.65 5.18
C ASP A 15 16.42 14.02 6.25
N GLY A 16 16.17 15.32 6.44
CA GLY A 16 15.28 15.83 7.48
C GLY A 16 13.80 15.90 7.13
N ALA A 17 13.35 15.40 5.96
CA ALA A 17 11.97 15.58 5.50
C ALA A 17 10.96 14.90 6.43
N VAL A 18 11.17 13.64 6.77
CA VAL A 18 10.30 12.88 7.69
C VAL A 18 10.32 13.51 9.09
N SER A 19 11.51 13.86 9.59
CA SER A 19 11.64 14.53 10.89
C SER A 19 10.88 15.86 10.94
N ALA A 20 10.86 16.64 9.85
CA ALA A 20 10.09 17.86 9.77
C ALA A 20 8.57 17.62 9.79
N MET A 21 8.09 16.52 9.21
CA MET A 21 6.68 16.10 9.30
C MET A 21 6.31 15.76 10.74
N HIS A 22 7.13 14.99 11.45
CA HIS A 22 6.95 14.69 12.88
C HIS A 22 6.92 15.98 13.71
N GLY A 23 7.86 16.91 13.42
CA GLY A 23 7.91 18.22 14.07
C GLY A 23 6.62 19.02 13.92
N VAL A 24 6.05 19.05 12.71
CA VAL A 24 4.75 19.72 12.45
C VAL A 24 3.61 19.07 13.22
N ALA A 25 3.56 17.74 13.29
CA ALA A 25 2.55 17.06 14.09
C ALA A 25 2.62 17.46 15.57
N ASN A 26 3.83 17.47 16.15
CA ASN A 26 4.07 17.88 17.52
C ASN A 26 3.82 19.39 17.77
N MET A 27 4.03 20.24 16.77
CA MET A 27 3.67 21.68 16.86
C MET A 27 2.16 21.88 16.95
N VAL A 28 1.37 21.05 16.28
CA VAL A 28 -0.11 21.11 16.36
C VAL A 28 -0.58 20.63 17.73
N ASP A 29 -0.05 19.51 18.20
CA ASP A 29 -0.39 18.94 19.49
C ASP A 29 0.69 17.95 19.94
N SER A 30 1.39 18.27 21.02
CA SER A 30 2.49 17.45 21.56
C SER A 30 2.05 16.10 22.14
N GLU A 31 0.75 15.89 22.34
CA GLU A 31 0.17 14.62 22.80
C GLU A 31 -0.04 13.61 21.66
N ILE A 32 0.14 14.01 20.40
CA ILE A 32 0.00 13.10 19.27
C ILE A 32 1.17 12.11 19.28
N LYS A 33 0.82 10.82 19.26
CA LYS A 33 1.78 9.75 19.02
C LYS A 33 1.94 9.59 17.52
N VAL A 34 3.12 9.91 17.01
CA VAL A 34 3.47 9.78 15.59
C VAL A 34 4.26 8.50 15.40
N ASP A 35 3.77 7.66 14.49
CA ASP A 35 4.43 6.43 14.05
C ASP A 35 4.62 6.45 12.54
N ASP A 36 5.61 5.71 12.05
CA ASP A 36 5.88 5.57 10.63
C ASP A 36 5.40 4.21 10.13
N LEU A 37 4.59 4.23 9.04
CA LEU A 37 4.27 3.00 8.33
C LEU A 37 5.51 2.58 7.51
N THR A 38 5.99 3.45 6.66
CA THR A 38 7.24 3.31 5.90
C THR A 38 7.57 4.61 5.16
N HIS A 39 8.85 4.87 4.95
CA HIS A 39 9.34 5.94 4.08
C HIS A 39 10.19 5.40 2.92
N GLU A 40 10.20 4.07 2.74
CA GLU A 40 10.96 3.36 1.73
C GLU A 40 10.10 2.96 0.50
N ILE A 41 8.96 3.64 0.27
CA ILE A 41 8.20 3.47 -0.97
C ILE A 41 9.08 3.94 -2.12
N MET A 42 9.11 3.17 -3.22
CA MET A 42 9.86 3.58 -4.40
C MET A 42 9.40 4.98 -4.84
N PRO A 43 10.32 5.91 -5.15
CA PRO A 43 9.95 7.25 -5.60
C PRO A 43 8.91 7.22 -6.71
N TYR A 44 7.83 8.00 -6.51
CA TYR A 44 6.69 8.14 -7.44
C TYR A 44 5.79 6.92 -7.58
N ASN A 45 5.98 5.84 -6.81
CA ASN A 45 5.19 4.61 -6.91
C ASN A 45 3.88 4.72 -6.13
N ILE A 46 2.84 5.28 -6.76
CA ILE A 46 1.49 5.45 -6.17
C ILE A 46 0.83 4.09 -5.89
N PHE A 47 1.07 3.07 -6.73
CA PHE A 47 0.52 1.72 -6.51
C PHE A 47 1.05 1.13 -5.19
N GLU A 48 2.35 1.21 -4.96
CA GLU A 48 2.96 0.74 -3.72
C GLU A 48 2.42 1.51 -2.50
N ALA A 49 2.30 2.84 -2.59
CA ALA A 49 1.70 3.65 -1.51
C ALA A 49 0.29 3.17 -1.15
N SER A 50 -0.53 2.94 -2.17
CA SER A 50 -1.90 2.42 -2.00
C SER A 50 -1.93 1.03 -1.36
N TYR A 51 -0.99 0.15 -1.76
CA TYR A 51 -0.89 -1.20 -1.22
C TYR A 51 -0.43 -1.21 0.24
N ARG A 52 0.58 -0.40 0.60
CA ARG A 52 1.08 -0.33 1.99
C ARG A 52 0.01 0.11 2.98
N LEU A 53 -0.89 1.01 2.57
CA LEU A 53 -2.05 1.39 3.38
C LEU A 53 -2.94 0.18 3.69
N ILE A 54 -3.38 -0.57 2.66
CA ILE A 54 -4.28 -1.72 2.87
C ILE A 54 -3.60 -2.85 3.63
N GLN A 55 -2.29 -3.03 3.46
CA GLN A 55 -1.50 -4.01 4.21
C GLN A 55 -1.56 -3.77 5.73
N THR A 56 -1.68 -2.52 6.15
CA THR A 56 -1.37 -2.11 7.53
C THR A 56 -2.60 -1.62 8.29
N ILE A 57 -3.51 -0.90 7.65
CA ILE A 57 -4.59 -0.12 8.30
C ILE A 57 -5.45 -0.93 9.27
N LYS A 58 -5.74 -2.21 8.96
CA LYS A 58 -6.58 -3.07 9.79
C LYS A 58 -5.99 -3.44 11.16
N TYR A 59 -4.70 -3.22 11.35
CA TYR A 59 -3.99 -3.49 12.61
C TYR A 59 -3.92 -2.27 13.53
N TRP A 60 -4.40 -1.12 13.06
CA TRP A 60 -4.45 0.10 13.85
C TRP A 60 -5.83 0.31 14.47
N PRO A 61 -5.90 0.91 15.68
CA PRO A 61 -7.17 1.25 16.29
C PRO A 61 -8.02 2.17 15.41
N LYS A 62 -9.35 2.09 15.57
CA LYS A 62 -10.27 3.07 14.98
C LYS A 62 -9.86 4.49 15.35
N GLU A 63 -10.19 5.43 14.47
CA GLU A 63 -9.86 6.86 14.60
C GLU A 63 -8.36 7.19 14.47
N THR A 64 -7.49 6.20 14.19
CA THR A 64 -6.12 6.49 13.76
C THR A 64 -6.16 7.29 12.47
N VAL A 65 -5.34 8.34 12.40
CA VAL A 65 -5.17 9.18 11.22
C VAL A 65 -3.93 8.73 10.47
N PHE A 66 -4.06 8.49 9.18
CA PHE A 66 -2.95 8.14 8.29
C PHE A 66 -2.60 9.32 7.38
N VAL A 67 -1.33 9.50 7.13
CA VAL A 67 -0.80 10.38 6.07
C VAL A 67 -0.12 9.51 5.03
N SER A 68 -0.52 9.63 3.77
CA SER A 68 0.14 8.93 2.67
C SER A 68 0.60 9.93 1.63
N VAL A 69 1.91 10.08 1.48
CA VAL A 69 2.51 11.09 0.60
C VAL A 69 3.46 10.42 -0.40
N VAL A 70 2.92 10.07 -1.56
CA VAL A 70 3.65 9.83 -2.79
C VAL A 70 2.99 10.73 -3.83
N ASP A 71 3.61 11.87 -4.13
CA ASP A 71 2.96 12.98 -4.82
C ASP A 71 3.78 13.52 -6.01
N PRO A 72 3.84 12.78 -7.14
CA PRO A 72 4.49 13.26 -8.35
C PRO A 72 3.87 14.57 -8.90
N GLY A 73 2.64 14.86 -8.49
CA GLY A 73 1.89 16.04 -8.92
C GLY A 73 1.90 17.20 -7.92
N VAL A 74 2.83 17.24 -6.95
CA VAL A 74 2.93 18.33 -5.98
C VAL A 74 2.98 19.69 -6.68
N GLY A 75 2.16 20.65 -6.22
CA GLY A 75 2.06 21.99 -6.83
C GLY A 75 1.25 22.05 -8.14
N SER A 76 0.66 20.96 -8.62
CA SER A 76 -0.26 20.93 -9.76
C SER A 76 -1.73 21.15 -9.33
N ASN A 77 -2.67 20.99 -10.28
CA ASN A 77 -4.13 21.09 -10.01
C ASN A 77 -4.75 19.83 -9.37
N ARG A 78 -3.93 18.79 -8.99
CA ARG A 78 -4.46 17.62 -8.28
C ARG A 78 -5.02 18.07 -6.93
N LYS A 79 -6.08 17.43 -6.47
CA LYS A 79 -6.71 17.77 -5.19
C LYS A 79 -5.92 17.19 -4.01
N SER A 80 -6.01 17.88 -2.87
CA SER A 80 -5.63 17.36 -1.56
C SER A 80 -6.89 16.98 -0.82
N ILE A 81 -6.96 15.76 -0.29
CA ILE A 81 -8.17 15.22 0.32
C ILE A 81 -7.91 14.57 1.68
N SER A 82 -8.95 14.54 2.48
CA SER A 82 -9.02 13.71 3.67
C SER A 82 -10.26 12.82 3.56
N VAL A 83 -10.10 11.53 3.82
CA VAL A 83 -11.21 10.57 3.80
C VAL A 83 -11.41 9.94 5.17
N LYS A 84 -12.67 9.58 5.47
CA LYS A 84 -13.04 8.66 6.54
C LYS A 84 -13.40 7.32 5.91
N THR A 85 -12.75 6.24 6.33
CA THR A 85 -12.99 4.89 5.82
C THR A 85 -14.22 4.26 6.47
N MET A 86 -14.74 3.17 5.88
CA MET A 86 -15.82 2.38 6.49
C MET A 86 -15.40 1.71 7.81
N THR A 87 -14.11 1.60 8.09
CA THR A 87 -13.53 1.09 9.33
C THR A 87 -13.23 2.19 10.36
N ASP A 88 -13.72 3.41 10.12
CA ASP A 88 -13.54 4.59 10.99
C ASP A 88 -12.09 5.07 11.15
N HIS A 89 -11.20 4.83 10.17
CA HIS A 89 -9.91 5.48 10.10
C HIS A 89 -9.98 6.74 9.24
N TYR A 90 -9.07 7.67 9.45
CA TYR A 90 -8.90 8.84 8.58
C TYR A 90 -7.64 8.70 7.73
N ILE A 91 -7.66 9.16 6.50
CA ILE A 91 -6.48 9.17 5.63
C ILE A 91 -6.40 10.53 4.94
N VAL A 92 -5.24 11.17 5.04
CA VAL A 92 -4.93 12.45 4.38
C VAL A 92 -3.90 12.18 3.30
N SER A 93 -4.21 12.57 2.05
CA SER A 93 -3.35 12.24 0.90
C SER A 93 -3.62 13.15 -0.31
N PRO A 94 -2.72 13.20 -1.30
CA PRO A 94 -3.06 13.67 -2.64
C PRO A 94 -4.13 12.77 -3.26
N ASP A 95 -5.02 13.36 -4.05
CA ASP A 95 -6.03 12.65 -4.85
C ASP A 95 -5.42 12.25 -6.20
N ASN A 96 -4.61 11.19 -6.21
CA ASN A 96 -3.83 10.75 -7.36
C ASN A 96 -3.84 9.23 -7.59
N GLY A 97 -4.72 8.51 -6.89
CA GLY A 97 -4.79 7.05 -6.93
C GLY A 97 -4.28 6.35 -5.66
N THR A 98 -3.61 7.06 -4.76
CA THR A 98 -3.09 6.50 -3.49
C THR A 98 -4.17 5.77 -2.66
N LEU A 99 -5.45 6.11 -2.82
CA LEU A 99 -6.55 5.49 -2.09
C LEU A 99 -7.24 4.33 -2.83
N SER A 100 -6.72 3.87 -3.97
CA SER A 100 -7.40 2.87 -4.81
C SER A 100 -7.69 1.56 -4.08
N HIS A 101 -6.71 0.97 -3.37
CA HIS A 101 -6.92 -0.26 -2.58
C HIS A 101 -7.88 -0.03 -1.40
N ILE A 102 -7.79 1.13 -0.73
CA ILE A 102 -8.71 1.48 0.36
C ILE A 102 -10.15 1.60 -0.17
N LYS A 103 -10.35 2.32 -1.29
CA LYS A 103 -11.67 2.48 -1.91
C LYS A 103 -12.27 1.13 -2.30
N LYS A 104 -11.45 0.22 -2.86
CA LYS A 104 -11.88 -1.10 -3.32
C LYS A 104 -12.18 -2.08 -2.18
N TYR A 105 -11.28 -2.21 -1.21
CA TYR A 105 -11.34 -3.32 -0.23
C TYR A 105 -11.91 -2.94 1.13
N ILE A 106 -11.88 -1.65 1.51
CA ILE A 106 -12.45 -1.17 2.78
C ILE A 106 -13.69 -0.33 2.53
N GLY A 107 -13.65 0.52 1.50
CA GLY A 107 -14.68 1.52 1.23
C GLY A 107 -14.44 2.83 1.96
N ILE A 108 -14.97 3.91 1.37
CA ILE A 108 -14.89 5.28 1.86
C ILE A 108 -16.27 5.74 2.33
N LYS A 109 -16.37 6.15 3.59
CA LYS A 109 -17.59 6.65 4.22
C LYS A 109 -17.88 8.08 3.79
N SER A 110 -16.87 8.96 3.89
CA SER A 110 -16.94 10.37 3.48
C SER A 110 -15.59 10.87 2.99
N CYS A 111 -15.61 11.94 2.22
CA CYS A 111 -14.41 12.60 1.71
C CYS A 111 -14.53 14.11 1.87
N LYS A 112 -13.45 14.76 2.24
CA LYS A 112 -13.34 16.21 2.40
C LYS A 112 -12.20 16.74 1.53
N LEU A 113 -12.40 17.92 0.96
CA LEU A 113 -11.37 18.66 0.24
C LEU A 113 -10.52 19.47 1.23
N ILE A 114 -9.23 19.44 1.06
CA ILE A 114 -8.29 20.31 1.77
C ILE A 114 -7.93 21.46 0.83
N ASP A 115 -8.32 22.67 1.19
CA ASP A 115 -7.91 23.88 0.48
C ASP A 115 -6.45 24.21 0.82
N GLU A 116 -5.54 23.99 -0.12
CA GLU A 116 -4.11 24.17 0.07
C GLU A 116 -3.69 25.63 0.35
N ASN A 117 -4.55 26.62 0.10
CA ASN A 117 -4.28 28.01 0.45
C ASN A 117 -4.66 28.32 1.90
N ASN A 118 -5.81 27.80 2.35
CA ASN A 118 -6.36 28.12 3.66
C ASN A 118 -6.03 27.06 4.73
N ASN A 119 -5.81 25.78 4.33
CA ASN A 119 -5.57 24.67 5.23
C ASN A 119 -4.10 24.22 5.17
N ARG A 120 -3.15 25.12 5.32
CA ARG A 120 -1.71 24.84 5.34
C ARG A 120 -1.02 25.39 6.57
N LEU A 121 0.16 24.86 6.84
CA LEU A 121 1.01 25.33 7.92
C LEU A 121 1.27 26.86 7.77
N PRO A 122 1.05 27.68 8.80
CA PRO A 122 1.34 29.13 8.74
C PRO A 122 2.78 29.41 8.30
N PHE A 123 2.94 30.45 7.50
CA PHE A 123 4.24 30.92 6.96
C PHE A 123 4.90 29.97 5.93
N SER A 124 4.16 28.98 5.40
CA SER A 124 4.65 28.06 4.36
C SER A 124 4.22 28.47 2.94
N GLU A 125 3.53 29.58 2.77
CA GLU A 125 2.87 30.02 1.52
C GLU A 125 3.83 30.27 0.36
N LYS A 126 5.11 30.52 0.68
CA LYS A 126 6.15 30.79 -0.33
C LYS A 126 6.73 29.53 -0.98
N SER A 127 6.39 28.33 -0.47
CA SER A 127 6.88 27.06 -0.99
C SER A 127 5.74 26.13 -1.32
N HIS A 128 5.77 25.54 -2.51
CA HIS A 128 4.76 24.59 -2.99
C HIS A 128 5.34 23.21 -3.29
N THR A 129 6.52 22.90 -2.73
CA THR A 129 7.25 21.65 -3.03
C THR A 129 7.22 20.64 -1.89
N PHE A 130 6.72 21.03 -0.69
CA PHE A 130 6.70 20.13 0.47
C PHE A 130 5.30 20.05 1.11
N HIS A 131 4.30 19.69 0.30
CA HIS A 131 2.93 19.51 0.79
C HIS A 131 2.81 18.37 1.81
N GLY A 132 3.72 17.39 1.80
CA GLY A 132 3.83 16.36 2.83
C GLY A 132 3.84 16.93 4.24
N ARG A 133 4.68 17.94 4.46
CA ARG A 133 4.78 18.68 5.72
C ARG A 133 3.67 19.72 5.88
N ASP A 134 3.53 20.59 4.88
CA ASP A 134 2.81 21.86 5.00
C ASP A 134 1.28 21.68 4.88
N VAL A 135 0.82 20.65 4.20
CA VAL A 135 -0.60 20.39 3.94
C VAL A 135 -1.03 19.08 4.59
N TYR A 136 -0.42 17.94 4.21
CA TYR A 136 -0.94 16.64 4.60
C TYR A 136 -0.73 16.37 6.09
N THR A 137 0.50 16.44 6.59
CA THR A 137 0.76 16.21 8.03
C THR A 137 0.09 17.24 8.91
N TYR A 138 0.09 18.53 8.50
CA TYR A 138 -0.55 19.59 9.26
C TYR A 138 -2.06 19.32 9.46
N ASN A 139 -2.78 18.99 8.39
CA ASN A 139 -4.22 18.68 8.50
C ASN A 139 -4.49 17.35 9.23
N ALA A 140 -3.66 16.34 8.99
CA ALA A 140 -3.78 15.06 9.69
C ALA A 140 -3.57 15.22 11.20
N ALA A 141 -2.59 16.03 11.62
CA ALA A 141 -2.36 16.34 13.03
C ALA A 141 -3.56 17.08 13.66
N LYS A 142 -4.18 18.01 12.93
CA LYS A 142 -5.41 18.68 13.40
C LYS A 142 -6.57 17.72 13.57
N ILE A 143 -6.73 16.74 12.67
CA ILE A 143 -7.76 15.69 12.78
C ILE A 143 -7.43 14.76 13.97
N ALA A 144 -6.18 14.34 14.14
CA ALA A 144 -5.75 13.48 15.23
C ALA A 144 -5.92 14.15 16.60
N SER A 145 -5.63 15.45 16.69
CA SER A 145 -5.83 16.26 17.88
C SER A 145 -7.32 16.47 18.20
N ASN A 146 -8.11 16.78 17.19
CA ASN A 146 -9.55 17.03 17.30
C ASN A 146 -10.30 16.51 16.05
N PRO A 147 -10.93 15.33 16.10
CA PRO A 147 -11.70 14.78 14.98
C PRO A 147 -12.81 15.69 14.43
N SER A 148 -13.35 16.60 15.24
CA SER A 148 -14.35 17.56 14.77
C SER A 148 -13.79 18.52 13.71
N TYR A 149 -12.48 18.69 13.64
CA TYR A 149 -11.86 19.47 12.57
C TYR A 149 -12.16 18.89 11.18
N TYR A 150 -12.22 17.57 11.05
CA TYR A 150 -12.58 16.92 9.78
C TYR A 150 -13.93 17.42 9.24
N GLU A 151 -14.92 17.62 10.12
CA GLU A 151 -16.26 18.09 9.72
C GLU A 151 -16.27 19.55 9.28
N THR A 152 -15.26 20.35 9.62
CA THR A 152 -15.15 21.75 9.17
C THR A 152 -14.61 21.89 7.75
N LEU A 153 -14.03 20.83 7.19
CA LEU A 153 -13.50 20.83 5.83
C LEU A 153 -14.66 20.72 4.82
N GLN A 154 -14.44 21.24 3.61
CA GLN A 154 -15.42 21.21 2.53
C GLN A 154 -15.71 19.77 2.09
N ASP A 155 -16.99 19.44 1.92
CA ASP A 155 -17.40 18.15 1.35
C ASP A 155 -16.86 17.93 -0.06
N TYR A 156 -16.39 16.73 -0.33
CA TYR A 156 -15.96 16.30 -1.65
C TYR A 156 -16.64 14.99 -2.02
N ASP A 157 -17.08 14.90 -3.26
CA ASP A 157 -17.77 13.71 -3.76
C ASP A 157 -16.79 12.52 -3.82
N LYS A 158 -17.01 11.54 -2.95
CA LYS A 158 -16.15 10.34 -2.86
C LYS A 158 -16.09 9.51 -4.14
N GLU A 159 -17.11 9.62 -5.02
CA GLU A 159 -17.10 8.91 -6.29
C GLU A 159 -16.11 9.54 -7.29
N LYS A 160 -15.74 10.80 -7.10
CA LYS A 160 -14.73 11.51 -7.90
C LYS A 160 -13.30 11.27 -7.47
N ILE A 161 -13.07 10.54 -6.37
CA ILE A 161 -11.72 10.18 -5.93
C ILE A 161 -11.02 9.41 -7.04
N VAL A 162 -9.86 9.89 -7.45
CA VAL A 162 -9.01 9.27 -8.47
C VAL A 162 -8.62 7.86 -8.05
N SER A 163 -8.77 6.91 -8.95
CA SER A 163 -8.44 5.51 -8.72
C SER A 163 -7.82 4.90 -9.97
N PHE A 164 -6.87 4.00 -9.79
CA PHE A 164 -6.42 3.09 -10.85
C PHE A 164 -7.13 1.75 -10.74
N ASP A 165 -7.16 1.00 -11.85
CA ASP A 165 -7.73 -0.34 -11.87
C ASP A 165 -6.82 -1.32 -11.12
N ILE A 166 -7.44 -2.10 -10.22
CA ILE A 166 -6.78 -3.18 -9.50
C ILE A 166 -7.25 -4.49 -10.11
N ASN A 167 -6.33 -5.21 -10.75
CA ASN A 167 -6.61 -6.51 -11.33
C ASN A 167 -7.04 -7.51 -10.25
N GLU A 168 -7.97 -8.38 -10.60
CA GLU A 168 -8.38 -9.50 -9.74
C GLU A 168 -7.82 -10.80 -10.29
N ALA A 169 -7.40 -11.68 -9.38
CA ALA A 169 -7.02 -13.02 -9.76
C ALA A 169 -8.26 -13.81 -10.24
N ARG A 170 -8.08 -14.63 -11.25
CA ARG A 170 -9.15 -15.44 -11.83
C ARG A 170 -8.66 -16.84 -12.16
N ALA A 171 -9.55 -17.83 -11.97
CA ALA A 171 -9.31 -19.20 -12.36
C ALA A 171 -10.15 -19.56 -13.60
N ASN A 172 -9.53 -20.29 -14.52
CA ASN A 172 -10.21 -20.87 -15.69
C ASN A 172 -9.57 -22.21 -16.03
N ASN A 173 -10.35 -23.28 -16.02
CA ASN A 173 -9.90 -24.65 -16.37
C ASN A 173 -8.62 -25.09 -15.64
N GLY A 174 -8.52 -24.83 -14.32
CA GLY A 174 -7.37 -25.21 -13.50
C GLY A 174 -6.15 -24.26 -13.60
N LEU A 175 -6.19 -23.29 -14.49
CA LEU A 175 -5.19 -22.23 -14.59
C LEU A 175 -5.65 -21.00 -13.79
N ILE A 176 -4.88 -20.60 -12.78
CA ILE A 176 -5.10 -19.36 -12.03
C ILE A 176 -4.17 -18.30 -12.57
N LYS A 177 -4.73 -17.12 -12.87
CA LYS A 177 -3.97 -15.93 -13.32
C LYS A 177 -4.14 -14.80 -12.31
N GLY A 178 -3.04 -14.16 -11.97
CA GLY A 178 -2.99 -13.01 -11.09
C GLY A 178 -1.87 -12.06 -11.46
N THR A 179 -1.55 -11.16 -10.53
CA THR A 179 -0.46 -10.17 -10.63
C THR A 179 0.52 -10.34 -9.47
N VAL A 180 1.77 -9.91 -9.68
CA VAL A 180 2.74 -9.72 -8.60
C VAL A 180 2.55 -8.29 -8.10
N ASP A 181 1.79 -8.14 -7.02
CA ASP A 181 1.38 -6.82 -6.55
C ASP A 181 2.54 -6.08 -5.87
N ILE A 182 3.25 -6.76 -4.98
CA ILE A 182 4.28 -6.13 -4.17
C ILE A 182 5.39 -7.10 -3.79
N LEU A 183 6.53 -6.57 -3.35
CA LEU A 183 7.59 -7.35 -2.72
C LEU A 183 7.58 -7.19 -1.21
N ASP A 184 7.96 -8.26 -0.51
CA ASP A 184 8.62 -8.12 0.78
C ASP A 184 10.00 -7.51 0.52
N ILE A 185 10.18 -6.24 0.83
CA ILE A 185 11.35 -5.45 0.40
C ILE A 185 12.66 -6.06 0.91
N ARG A 186 12.68 -6.55 2.15
CA ARG A 186 13.89 -7.08 2.78
C ARG A 186 14.31 -8.43 2.19
N PHE A 187 13.34 -9.32 2.00
CA PHE A 187 13.58 -10.70 1.60
C PHE A 187 13.39 -10.92 0.09
N GLY A 188 12.77 -9.97 -0.63
CA GLY A 188 12.51 -10.07 -2.07
C GLY A 188 11.53 -11.16 -2.43
N SER A 189 10.71 -11.61 -1.47
CA SER A 189 9.60 -12.53 -1.75
C SER A 189 8.51 -11.80 -2.53
N LEU A 190 7.91 -12.48 -3.49
CA LEU A 190 6.81 -11.95 -4.27
C LEU A 190 5.49 -12.14 -3.50
N TRP A 191 4.67 -11.12 -3.44
CA TRP A 191 3.31 -11.22 -2.95
C TRP A 191 2.34 -10.95 -4.09
N THR A 192 1.47 -11.90 -4.35
CA THR A 192 0.50 -11.84 -5.45
C THR A 192 -0.87 -11.39 -4.96
N ASN A 193 -1.75 -11.10 -5.91
CA ASN A 193 -3.18 -10.87 -5.63
C ASN A 193 -4.03 -12.16 -5.66
N ILE A 194 -3.41 -13.35 -5.68
CA ILE A 194 -4.12 -14.63 -5.70
C ILE A 194 -4.47 -15.02 -4.27
N PRO A 195 -5.75 -14.94 -3.85
CA PRO A 195 -6.15 -15.29 -2.49
C PRO A 195 -6.11 -16.80 -2.26
N ALA A 196 -5.87 -17.20 -1.01
CA ALA A 196 -5.82 -18.61 -0.60
C ALA A 196 -7.12 -19.36 -0.93
N ASP A 197 -8.27 -18.69 -0.81
CA ASP A 197 -9.57 -19.27 -1.12
C ASP A 197 -9.66 -19.68 -2.60
N LEU A 198 -9.15 -18.84 -3.53
CA LEU A 198 -9.13 -19.16 -4.95
C LEU A 198 -8.26 -20.38 -5.27
N LEU A 199 -7.16 -20.58 -4.52
CA LEU A 199 -6.35 -21.81 -4.64
C LEU A 199 -7.13 -23.03 -4.19
N SER A 200 -7.76 -22.99 -3.01
CA SER A 200 -8.53 -24.11 -2.45
C SER A 200 -9.75 -24.46 -3.30
N GLU A 201 -10.46 -23.49 -3.85
CA GLU A 201 -11.59 -23.68 -4.80
C GLU A 201 -11.15 -24.38 -6.10
N ASN A 202 -9.88 -24.29 -6.45
CA ASN A 202 -9.27 -24.96 -7.61
C ASN A 202 -8.49 -26.24 -7.23
N ASN A 203 -8.76 -26.81 -6.05
CA ASN A 203 -8.14 -28.04 -5.54
C ASN A 203 -6.62 -27.95 -5.41
N ILE A 204 -6.08 -26.77 -5.12
CA ILE A 204 -4.66 -26.53 -4.84
C ILE A 204 -4.50 -26.40 -3.32
N HIS A 205 -3.70 -27.30 -2.73
CA HIS A 205 -3.48 -27.39 -1.29
C HIS A 205 -1.99 -27.46 -0.97
N THR A 206 -1.64 -27.12 0.26
CA THR A 206 -0.28 -27.31 0.76
C THR A 206 0.17 -28.75 0.58
N GLY A 207 1.39 -28.94 0.09
CA GLY A 207 1.96 -30.23 -0.30
C GLY A 207 1.93 -30.48 -1.82
N ASP A 208 1.10 -29.74 -2.56
CA ASP A 208 1.04 -29.86 -4.01
C ASP A 208 2.29 -29.30 -4.70
N SER A 209 2.61 -29.83 -5.88
CA SER A 209 3.57 -29.24 -6.80
C SER A 209 2.85 -28.32 -7.77
N LEU A 210 3.34 -27.09 -7.91
CA LEU A 210 2.76 -26.06 -8.75
C LEU A 210 3.70 -25.70 -9.90
N LYS A 211 3.15 -25.59 -11.10
CA LYS A 211 3.80 -24.92 -12.22
C LYS A 211 3.51 -23.43 -12.15
N ILE A 212 4.57 -22.64 -11.95
CA ILE A 212 4.48 -21.19 -11.86
C ILE A 212 5.14 -20.56 -13.08
N ARG A 213 4.44 -19.64 -13.73
CA ARG A 213 4.99 -18.78 -14.81
C ARG A 213 4.79 -17.33 -14.44
N ILE A 214 5.81 -16.52 -14.62
CA ILE A 214 5.75 -15.07 -14.37
C ILE A 214 6.14 -14.34 -15.65
N TYR A 215 5.37 -13.30 -15.97
CA TYR A 215 5.55 -12.50 -17.18
C TYR A 215 5.70 -11.03 -16.82
N TYR A 216 6.51 -10.32 -17.59
CA TYR A 216 6.46 -8.86 -17.68
C TYR A 216 5.82 -8.51 -19.02
N LYS A 217 4.61 -7.97 -18.97
CA LYS A 217 3.73 -7.85 -20.15
C LYS A 217 3.60 -9.22 -20.82
N ASP A 218 3.98 -9.35 -22.10
CA ASP A 218 3.91 -10.62 -22.85
C ASP A 218 5.22 -11.43 -22.78
N SER A 219 6.25 -10.92 -22.11
CA SER A 219 7.56 -11.59 -22.02
C SER A 219 7.65 -12.48 -20.79
N LYS A 220 7.76 -13.79 -20.99
CA LYS A 220 7.98 -14.74 -19.90
C LYS A 220 9.35 -14.51 -19.25
N LYS A 221 9.38 -14.30 -17.93
CA LYS A 221 10.56 -14.04 -17.11
C LYS A 221 10.96 -15.21 -16.24
N TYR A 222 9.98 -16.03 -15.85
CA TYR A 222 10.21 -17.17 -14.97
C TYR A 222 9.24 -18.31 -15.31
N GLU A 223 9.74 -19.55 -15.26
CA GLU A 223 8.91 -20.76 -15.27
C GLU A 223 9.63 -21.83 -14.47
N ASN A 224 8.94 -22.44 -13.49
CA ASN A 224 9.45 -23.57 -12.74
C ASN A 224 8.31 -24.38 -12.11
N HIS A 225 8.65 -25.58 -11.66
CA HIS A 225 7.83 -26.42 -10.79
C HIS A 225 8.30 -26.19 -9.36
N ILE A 226 7.42 -25.78 -8.47
CA ILE A 226 7.75 -25.43 -7.09
C ILE A 226 6.77 -26.07 -6.11
N GLN A 227 7.25 -26.40 -4.93
CA GLN A 227 6.42 -26.94 -3.86
C GLN A 227 5.54 -25.84 -3.26
N PHE A 228 4.27 -26.14 -3.00
CA PHE A 228 3.41 -25.31 -2.18
C PHE A 228 3.53 -25.76 -0.73
N GLY A 229 4.31 -25.04 0.06
CA GLY A 229 4.61 -25.31 1.45
C GLY A 229 3.77 -24.49 2.44
N HIS A 230 3.89 -24.83 3.71
CA HIS A 230 3.36 -24.02 4.83
C HIS A 230 4.26 -22.82 5.11
N SER A 231 5.57 -22.99 4.93
CA SER A 231 6.57 -21.96 5.21
C SER A 231 7.85 -22.17 4.41
N PHE A 232 8.80 -21.25 4.58
CA PHE A 232 10.13 -21.32 3.93
C PHE A 232 10.90 -22.59 4.32
N SER A 233 10.69 -23.13 5.54
CA SER A 233 11.41 -24.31 6.05
C SER A 233 11.01 -25.64 5.38
N ASP A 234 9.97 -25.65 4.56
CA ASP A 234 9.53 -26.86 3.86
C ASP A 234 10.43 -27.22 2.67
N VAL A 235 11.33 -26.33 2.31
CA VAL A 235 12.33 -26.52 1.26
C VAL A 235 13.73 -26.22 1.80
N LYS A 236 14.78 -26.73 1.12
CA LYS A 236 16.15 -26.46 1.50
C LYS A 236 16.53 -25.00 1.25
N GLU A 237 17.60 -24.55 1.91
CA GLU A 237 18.20 -23.24 1.63
C GLU A 237 18.52 -23.10 0.13
N GLY A 238 18.14 -21.96 -0.45
CA GLY A 238 18.29 -21.67 -1.88
C GLY A 238 17.20 -22.25 -2.78
N GLU A 239 16.30 -23.09 -2.26
CA GLU A 239 15.17 -23.60 -3.05
C GLU A 239 13.98 -22.66 -3.03
N VAL A 240 13.17 -22.73 -4.10
CA VAL A 240 11.98 -21.92 -4.26
C VAL A 240 10.78 -22.59 -3.60
N VAL A 241 9.94 -21.80 -2.94
CA VAL A 241 8.68 -22.24 -2.32
C VAL A 241 7.55 -21.29 -2.64
N ALA A 242 6.37 -21.83 -2.90
CA ALA A 242 5.10 -21.12 -2.84
C ALA A 242 4.51 -21.27 -1.44
N TYR A 243 3.91 -20.23 -0.89
CA TYR A 243 3.36 -20.23 0.48
C TYR A 243 2.20 -19.23 0.58
N ILE A 244 1.44 -19.28 1.66
CA ILE A 244 0.43 -18.24 1.96
C ILE A 244 1.08 -17.17 2.84
N ASN A 245 1.07 -15.93 2.32
CA ASN A 245 1.63 -14.78 3.03
C ASN A 245 0.69 -14.25 4.14
N SER A 246 1.14 -13.25 4.90
CA SER A 246 0.39 -12.69 6.04
C SER A 246 -0.88 -11.91 5.65
N LEU A 247 -1.12 -11.67 4.35
CA LEU A 247 -2.37 -11.11 3.82
C LEU A 247 -3.31 -12.18 3.26
N ILE A 248 -3.00 -13.46 3.49
CA ILE A 248 -3.78 -14.63 3.03
C ILE A 248 -3.80 -14.73 1.49
N ASN A 249 -2.72 -14.31 0.85
CA ASN A 249 -2.50 -14.45 -0.59
C ASN A 249 -1.29 -15.35 -0.87
N LEU A 250 -1.23 -15.89 -2.09
CA LEU A 250 -0.07 -16.66 -2.56
C LEU A 250 1.17 -15.77 -2.59
N GLY A 251 2.24 -16.25 -1.96
CA GLY A 251 3.59 -15.69 -2.05
C GLY A 251 4.56 -16.68 -2.71
N ILE A 252 5.62 -16.17 -3.32
CA ILE A 252 6.72 -16.96 -3.89
C ILE A 252 8.02 -16.44 -3.30
N ALA A 253 8.83 -17.33 -2.78
CA ALA A 253 10.12 -16.97 -2.17
C ALA A 253 11.22 -17.97 -2.51
N ILE A 254 12.47 -17.59 -2.24
CA ILE A 254 13.60 -18.51 -2.10
C ILE A 254 13.93 -18.59 -0.61
N ASN A 255 14.04 -19.78 -0.09
CA ASN A 255 14.44 -19.96 1.31
C ASN A 255 15.85 -19.36 1.54
N GLN A 256 15.95 -18.40 2.47
CA GLN A 256 17.14 -17.62 2.83
C GLN A 256 17.80 -16.86 1.67
N SER A 257 17.05 -16.49 0.61
CA SER A 257 17.56 -15.70 -0.51
C SER A 257 16.50 -14.77 -1.09
N ASN A 258 16.86 -13.98 -2.11
CA ASN A 258 16.01 -12.94 -2.69
C ASN A 258 15.49 -13.35 -4.07
N PHE A 259 14.22 -13.72 -4.17
CA PHE A 259 13.60 -14.17 -5.42
C PHE A 259 13.60 -13.06 -6.49
N SER A 260 13.14 -11.88 -6.11
CA SER A 260 13.02 -10.74 -7.04
C SER A 260 14.37 -10.40 -7.69
N LYS A 261 15.44 -10.32 -6.90
CA LYS A 261 16.79 -10.02 -7.42
C LYS A 261 17.36 -11.17 -8.26
N THR A 262 17.15 -12.43 -7.81
CA THR A 262 17.69 -13.61 -8.52
C THR A 262 17.10 -13.74 -9.92
N TYR A 263 15.82 -13.47 -10.08
CA TYR A 263 15.11 -13.66 -11.36
C TYR A 263 14.72 -12.35 -12.05
N ASN A 264 15.15 -11.20 -11.49
CA ASN A 264 14.82 -9.86 -12.00
C ASN A 264 13.30 -9.65 -12.20
N ILE A 265 12.52 -9.99 -11.15
CA ILE A 265 11.07 -9.84 -11.12
C ILE A 265 10.71 -8.56 -10.37
N GLY A 266 9.87 -7.73 -11.00
CA GLY A 266 9.30 -6.53 -10.41
C GLY A 266 7.84 -6.72 -9.96
N THR A 267 7.12 -5.62 -9.78
CA THR A 267 5.75 -5.58 -9.25
C THR A 267 4.85 -4.65 -10.06
N GLY A 268 3.55 -4.73 -9.79
CA GLY A 268 2.53 -3.89 -10.41
C GLY A 268 1.78 -4.59 -11.54
N SER A 269 0.87 -3.88 -12.17
CA SER A 269 -0.09 -4.43 -13.15
C SER A 269 0.53 -5.10 -14.37
N ASP A 270 1.76 -4.70 -14.74
CA ASP A 270 2.49 -5.29 -15.87
C ASP A 270 3.13 -6.65 -15.55
N TRP A 271 3.21 -7.01 -14.27
CA TRP A 271 3.78 -8.27 -13.81
C TRP A 271 2.67 -9.26 -13.50
N THR A 272 2.47 -10.24 -14.38
CA THR A 272 1.43 -11.26 -14.23
C THR A 272 2.03 -12.60 -13.84
N ILE A 273 1.23 -13.40 -13.13
CA ILE A 273 1.59 -14.73 -12.69
C ILE A 273 0.50 -15.74 -13.09
N GLU A 274 0.94 -16.90 -13.56
CA GLU A 274 0.11 -18.05 -13.83
C GLU A 274 0.48 -19.21 -12.91
N VAL A 275 -0.53 -19.88 -12.37
CA VAL A 275 -0.39 -20.98 -11.41
C VAL A 275 -1.25 -22.16 -11.89
N GLU A 276 -0.63 -23.32 -12.00
CA GLU A 276 -1.30 -24.59 -12.30
C GLU A 276 -0.84 -25.67 -11.33
N LYS A 277 -1.73 -26.53 -10.89
CA LYS A 277 -1.36 -27.76 -10.17
C LYS A 277 -0.78 -28.78 -11.14
N ILE A 278 0.34 -29.39 -10.76
CA ILE A 278 0.91 -30.53 -11.48
C ILE A 278 0.24 -31.80 -10.95
N ILE A 279 -0.37 -32.55 -11.85
CA ILE A 279 -1.06 -33.82 -11.54
C ILE A 279 -0.04 -34.96 -11.48
#